data_54d4bbd0cb4798da3d02b355ab53e44f
#
_entry.id   54d4bbd0cb4798da3d02b355ab53e44f
#
_cell.length_a   1.000
_cell.length_b   1.000
_cell.length_c   1.000
_cell.angle_alpha   90.00
_cell.angle_beta   90.00
_cell.angle_gamma   90.00
#
_symmetry.space_group_name_H-M   'P 1'
#
loop_
_entity.id
_entity.type
_entity.pdbx_description
1 polymer ?
#
loop_
_entity_poly.entity_id
_entity_poly.type
_entity_poly.pdbx_seq_one_letter_code
_entity_poly.pdbx_strand_id
1 'polypeptide(L)'
;IQARLISHTLTVAQSLARHEQLRLHIAISGAGPRARHRWLASIPEASISAQSRGDLGQRMRREVLRARSAYPGAPVMLIGTDLPDLSPRDLMRAMELLHDSPLVLGPSKDGGYWLLGLGAATPGAPSWLFHSIPWGCDSVFRLTWERACLRGLTPARLDARNDIDRIEDLEAWMA
;
A
#
# COMPACT_ATOMS: atom_id res chain seq x y z
N ILE A 1 0.09 18.02 9.56
CA ILE A 1 1.12 17.07 9.15
C ILE A 1 0.45 15.91 8.42
N GLN A 2 -0.31 15.06 9.06
CA GLN A 2 -0.96 13.90 8.44
C GLN A 2 -1.74 14.25 7.15
N ALA A 3 -2.48 15.36 7.14
CA ALA A 3 -3.19 15.79 5.93
C ALA A 3 -2.25 16.12 4.76
N ARG A 4 -1.04 16.66 5.02
CA ARG A 4 -0.04 16.94 3.98
C ARG A 4 0.58 15.66 3.44
N LEU A 5 0.88 14.68 4.28
CA LEU A 5 1.39 13.36 3.87
C LEU A 5 0.37 12.62 3.00
N ILE A 6 -0.89 12.58 3.45
CA ILE A 6 -1.99 12.02 2.66
C ILE A 6 -2.09 12.72 1.30
N SER A 7 -2.08 14.07 1.27
CA SER A 7 -2.14 14.84 0.03
C SER A 7 -0.96 14.55 -0.89
N HIS A 8 0.26 14.44 -0.35
CA HIS A 8 1.45 14.08 -1.11
C HIS A 8 1.31 12.68 -1.74
N THR A 9 1.01 11.67 -0.93
CA THR A 9 0.83 10.30 -1.42
C THR A 9 -0.25 10.20 -2.51
N LEU A 10 -1.37 10.89 -2.31
CA LEU A 10 -2.45 10.92 -3.31
C LEU A 10 -2.03 11.61 -4.60
N THR A 11 -1.28 12.71 -4.52
CA THR A 11 -0.76 13.40 -5.71
C THR A 11 0.15 12.49 -6.53
N VAL A 12 1.07 11.78 -5.86
CA VAL A 12 1.97 10.81 -6.50
C VAL A 12 1.17 9.67 -7.15
N ALA A 13 0.25 9.07 -6.40
CA ALA A 13 -0.57 7.96 -6.88
C ALA A 13 -1.49 8.36 -8.05
N GLN A 14 -2.10 9.55 -8.00
CA GLN A 14 -2.93 10.07 -9.09
C GLN A 14 -2.12 10.36 -10.36
N SER A 15 -0.93 10.96 -10.21
CA SER A 15 -0.04 11.22 -11.35
C SER A 15 0.29 9.92 -12.07
N LEU A 16 0.69 8.89 -11.33
CA LEU A 16 0.99 7.58 -11.91
C LEU A 16 -0.26 6.94 -12.52
N ALA A 17 -1.39 6.96 -11.82
CA ALA A 17 -2.63 6.33 -12.27
C ALA A 17 -3.11 6.89 -13.61
N ARG A 18 -2.98 8.20 -13.83
CA ARG A 18 -3.30 8.84 -15.12
C ARG A 18 -2.34 8.44 -16.23
N HIS A 19 -1.05 8.40 -15.92
CA HIS A 19 0.01 8.11 -16.90
C HIS A 19 -0.05 6.65 -17.37
N GLU A 20 -0.26 5.71 -16.44
CA GLU A 20 -0.24 4.27 -16.67
C GLU A 20 -1.65 3.66 -16.79
N GLN A 21 -2.70 4.48 -16.82
CA GLN A 21 -4.11 4.06 -16.90
C GLN A 21 -4.50 3.08 -15.78
N LEU A 22 -3.97 3.29 -14.57
CA LEU A 22 -4.26 2.46 -13.42
C LEU A 22 -5.59 2.83 -12.76
N ARG A 23 -6.16 1.90 -12.02
CA ARG A 23 -7.33 2.15 -11.17
C ARG A 23 -6.89 2.50 -9.76
N LEU A 24 -7.20 3.73 -9.34
CA LEU A 24 -6.92 4.21 -8.00
C LEU A 24 -8.11 3.92 -7.09
N HIS A 25 -7.84 3.29 -5.95
CA HIS A 25 -8.81 3.07 -4.88
C HIS A 25 -8.29 3.62 -3.56
N ILE A 26 -9.14 4.35 -2.84
CA ILE A 26 -8.80 4.94 -1.55
C ILE A 26 -9.68 4.33 -0.48
N ALA A 27 -9.07 3.61 0.45
CA ALA A 27 -9.74 3.04 1.62
C ALA A 27 -9.55 3.97 2.83
N ILE A 28 -10.62 4.57 3.34
CA ILE A 28 -10.57 5.58 4.40
C ILE A 28 -11.05 5.02 5.73
N SER A 29 -10.24 5.20 6.77
CA SER A 29 -10.60 4.91 8.16
C SER A 29 -11.17 6.16 8.85
N GLY A 30 -12.18 5.97 9.70
CA GLY A 30 -12.70 7.03 10.56
C GLY A 30 -13.51 8.14 9.87
N ALA A 31 -13.69 8.10 8.54
CA ALA A 31 -14.43 9.12 7.82
C ALA A 31 -15.93 8.80 7.70
N GLY A 32 -16.76 9.72 8.18
CA GLY A 32 -18.22 9.66 7.98
C GLY A 32 -18.63 9.89 6.51
N PRO A 33 -19.93 9.66 6.17
CA PRO A 33 -20.42 9.78 4.79
C PRO A 33 -20.12 11.12 4.11
N ARG A 34 -20.27 12.24 4.84
CA ARG A 34 -19.99 13.59 4.32
C ARG A 34 -18.52 13.82 3.99
N ALA A 35 -17.61 13.30 4.82
CA ALA A 35 -16.18 13.40 4.57
C ALA A 35 -15.78 12.56 3.34
N ARG A 36 -16.31 11.36 3.20
CA ARG A 36 -16.10 10.52 2.00
C ARG A 36 -16.62 11.19 0.73
N HIS A 37 -17.78 11.83 0.78
CA HIS A 37 -18.33 12.55 -0.37
C HIS A 37 -17.41 13.72 -0.80
N ARG A 38 -16.84 14.46 0.15
CA ARG A 38 -15.84 15.51 -0.16
C ARG A 38 -14.58 14.93 -0.83
N TRP A 39 -14.10 13.79 -0.35
CA TRP A 39 -12.97 13.11 -0.99
C TRP A 39 -13.27 12.68 -2.43
N LEU A 40 -14.44 12.10 -2.68
CA LEU A 40 -14.89 11.75 -4.04
C LEU A 40 -14.90 12.97 -4.97
N ALA A 41 -15.39 14.10 -4.48
CA ALA A 41 -15.43 15.33 -5.28
C ALA A 41 -14.02 15.89 -5.59
N SER A 42 -13.04 15.65 -4.71
CA SER A 42 -11.67 16.15 -4.90
C SER A 42 -10.80 15.21 -5.77
N ILE A 43 -11.19 13.94 -5.91
CA ILE A 43 -10.45 12.93 -6.68
C ILE A 43 -11.44 12.12 -7.55
N PRO A 44 -12.00 12.73 -8.60
CA PRO A 44 -13.09 12.12 -9.36
C PRO A 44 -12.72 10.81 -10.06
N GLU A 45 -11.44 10.59 -10.38
CA GLU A 45 -10.95 9.36 -11.00
C GLU A 45 -10.71 8.21 -10.02
N ALA A 46 -10.79 8.45 -8.71
CA ALA A 46 -10.61 7.40 -7.71
C ALA A 46 -11.93 6.82 -7.22
N SER A 47 -11.95 5.54 -6.95
CA SER A 47 -13.01 4.93 -6.15
C SER A 47 -12.68 5.03 -4.66
N ILE A 48 -13.69 5.23 -3.82
CA ILE A 48 -13.49 5.42 -2.38
C ILE A 48 -14.38 4.48 -1.58
N SER A 49 -13.81 3.85 -0.56
CA SER A 49 -14.56 3.04 0.39
C SER A 49 -14.17 3.34 1.84
N ALA A 50 -15.02 2.94 2.77
CA ALA A 50 -14.63 2.85 4.17
C ALA A 50 -13.77 1.61 4.36
N GLN A 51 -12.67 1.74 5.11
CA GLN A 51 -11.93 0.57 5.57
C GLN A 51 -12.83 -0.33 6.42
N SER A 52 -12.65 -1.61 6.26
CA SER A 52 -13.33 -2.61 7.07
C SER A 52 -12.83 -2.60 8.52
N ARG A 53 -13.61 -3.20 9.41
CA ARG A 53 -13.18 -3.48 10.80
C ARG A 53 -12.15 -4.61 10.81
N GLY A 54 -11.36 -4.68 11.89
CA GLY A 54 -10.35 -5.70 12.12
C GLY A 54 -8.94 -5.12 12.22
N ASP A 55 -7.96 -5.98 12.38
CA ASP A 55 -6.55 -5.61 12.38
C ASP A 55 -6.09 -5.13 10.99
N LEU A 56 -4.86 -4.65 10.89
CA LEU A 56 -4.30 -4.12 9.64
C LEU A 56 -4.31 -5.18 8.53
N GLY A 57 -3.95 -6.43 8.85
CA GLY A 57 -3.94 -7.53 7.88
C GLY A 57 -5.32 -7.83 7.33
N GLN A 58 -6.33 -7.90 8.17
CA GLN A 58 -7.71 -8.11 7.76
C GLN A 58 -8.22 -6.98 6.86
N ARG A 59 -7.89 -5.74 7.19
CA ARG A 59 -8.25 -4.56 6.38
C ARG A 59 -7.58 -4.61 5.02
N MET A 60 -6.26 -4.81 4.96
CA MET A 60 -5.52 -4.94 3.70
C MET A 60 -6.04 -6.10 2.84
N ARG A 61 -6.26 -7.26 3.44
CA ARG A 61 -6.77 -8.43 2.73
C ARG A 61 -8.11 -8.15 2.04
N ARG A 62 -9.02 -7.45 2.71
CA ARG A 62 -10.33 -7.10 2.14
C ARG A 62 -10.21 -6.15 0.95
N GLU A 63 -9.29 -5.19 1.00
CA GLU A 63 -9.06 -4.29 -0.14
C GLU A 63 -8.43 -5.04 -1.33
N VAL A 64 -7.52 -5.98 -1.09
CA VAL A 64 -7.00 -6.85 -2.16
C VAL A 64 -8.13 -7.69 -2.78
N LEU A 65 -8.97 -8.31 -1.97
CA LEU A 65 -10.12 -9.10 -2.46
C LEU A 65 -11.08 -8.24 -3.27
N ARG A 66 -11.35 -7.00 -2.83
CA ARG A 66 -12.18 -6.04 -3.56
C ARG A 66 -11.58 -5.71 -4.92
N ALA A 67 -10.29 -5.37 -4.96
CA ALA A 67 -9.58 -5.07 -6.21
C ALA A 67 -9.60 -6.26 -7.16
N ARG A 68 -9.33 -7.47 -6.67
CA ARG A 68 -9.35 -8.70 -7.46
C ARG A 68 -10.73 -9.10 -7.95
N SER A 69 -11.78 -8.80 -7.18
CA SER A 69 -13.17 -9.03 -7.62
C SER A 69 -13.56 -8.08 -8.75
N ALA A 70 -13.11 -6.83 -8.68
CA ALA A 70 -13.39 -5.83 -9.73
C ALA A 70 -12.53 -6.03 -10.98
N TYR A 71 -11.27 -6.48 -10.81
CA TYR A 71 -10.28 -6.64 -11.87
C TYR A 71 -9.54 -7.99 -11.70
N PRO A 72 -10.16 -9.10 -12.09
CA PRO A 72 -9.56 -10.43 -11.97
C PRO A 72 -8.21 -10.52 -12.70
N GLY A 73 -7.20 -11.05 -12.01
CA GLY A 73 -5.86 -11.22 -12.57
C GLY A 73 -4.99 -9.95 -12.64
N ALA A 74 -5.53 -8.76 -12.33
CA ALA A 74 -4.70 -7.56 -12.31
C ALA A 74 -3.73 -7.56 -11.11
N PRO A 75 -2.50 -7.04 -11.24
CA PRO A 75 -1.64 -6.77 -10.09
C PRO A 75 -2.31 -5.77 -9.14
N VAL A 76 -2.03 -5.89 -7.85
CA VAL A 76 -2.55 -4.99 -6.81
C VAL A 76 -1.41 -4.44 -5.99
N MET A 77 -1.36 -3.12 -5.80
CA MET A 77 -0.44 -2.45 -4.89
C MET A 77 -1.21 -1.79 -3.75
N LEU A 78 -0.81 -2.05 -2.53
CA LEU A 78 -1.25 -1.33 -1.33
C LEU A 78 -0.10 -0.43 -0.87
N ILE A 79 -0.39 0.84 -0.63
CA ILE A 79 0.60 1.82 -0.15
C ILE A 79 0.10 2.54 1.10
N GLY A 80 1.01 2.83 2.03
CA GLY A 80 0.76 3.72 3.17
C GLY A 80 0.64 5.19 2.73
N THR A 81 0.23 6.06 3.65
CA THR A 81 0.05 7.51 3.39
C THR A 81 0.95 8.40 4.24
N ASP A 82 1.94 7.83 4.89
CA ASP A 82 2.86 8.43 5.87
C ASP A 82 4.31 8.56 5.35
N LEU A 83 4.46 8.54 4.03
CA LEU A 83 5.74 8.57 3.33
C LEU A 83 6.01 9.96 2.74
N PRO A 84 6.88 10.76 3.36
CA PRO A 84 7.19 12.12 2.89
C PRO A 84 7.97 12.15 1.58
N ASP A 85 8.79 11.16 1.33
CA ASP A 85 9.70 11.04 0.19
C ASP A 85 9.24 10.07 -0.90
N LEU A 86 7.96 9.64 -0.86
CA LEU A 86 7.38 8.82 -1.91
C LEU A 86 7.43 9.56 -3.25
N SER A 87 7.91 8.90 -4.28
CA SER A 87 8.00 9.43 -5.63
C SER A 87 7.29 8.56 -6.65
N PRO A 88 6.92 9.10 -7.84
CA PRO A 88 6.39 8.29 -8.93
C PRO A 88 7.33 7.15 -9.36
N ARG A 89 8.65 7.36 -9.26
CA ARG A 89 9.66 6.34 -9.61
C ARG A 89 9.57 5.11 -8.72
N ASP A 90 9.25 5.28 -7.44
CA ASP A 90 9.09 4.17 -6.50
C ASP A 90 7.93 3.26 -6.91
N LEU A 91 6.79 3.87 -7.28
CA LEU A 91 5.62 3.13 -7.72
C LEU A 91 5.81 2.51 -9.12
N MET A 92 6.48 3.21 -10.03
CA MET A 92 6.86 2.65 -11.34
C MET A 92 7.76 1.43 -11.17
N ARG A 93 8.77 1.53 -10.27
CA ARG A 93 9.66 0.41 -9.99
C ARG A 93 8.91 -0.78 -9.39
N ALA A 94 7.93 -0.53 -8.52
CA ALA A 94 7.06 -1.58 -7.99
C ALA A 94 6.26 -2.28 -9.10
N MET A 95 5.72 -1.52 -10.06
CA MET A 95 4.97 -2.06 -11.21
C MET A 95 5.87 -2.94 -12.10
N GLU A 96 7.08 -2.47 -12.43
CA GLU A 96 8.06 -3.24 -13.19
C GLU A 96 8.35 -4.59 -12.51
N LEU A 97 8.61 -4.56 -11.21
CA LEU A 97 8.90 -5.78 -10.46
C LEU A 97 7.69 -6.71 -10.36
N LEU A 98 6.46 -6.18 -10.31
CA LEU A 98 5.23 -6.96 -10.27
C LEU A 98 4.93 -7.70 -11.57
N HIS A 99 5.58 -7.31 -12.67
CA HIS A 99 5.48 -8.04 -13.93
C HIS A 99 6.05 -9.46 -13.81
N ASP A 100 7.18 -9.60 -13.12
CA ASP A 100 7.93 -10.86 -13.03
C ASP A 100 7.88 -11.51 -11.63
N SER A 101 7.50 -10.75 -10.60
CA SER A 101 7.50 -11.22 -9.23
C SER A 101 6.08 -11.41 -8.69
N PRO A 102 5.81 -12.52 -7.99
CA PRO A 102 4.50 -12.78 -7.38
C PRO A 102 4.20 -11.85 -6.20
N LEU A 103 5.23 -11.29 -5.56
CA LEU A 103 5.15 -10.43 -4.40
C LEU A 103 6.25 -9.38 -4.46
N VAL A 104 5.90 -8.12 -4.22
CA VAL A 104 6.84 -6.99 -4.08
C VAL A 104 6.63 -6.33 -2.74
N LEU A 105 7.70 -6.11 -2.00
CA LEU A 105 7.69 -5.46 -0.69
C LEU A 105 8.61 -4.24 -0.69
N GLY A 106 8.09 -3.11 -0.26
CA GLY A 106 8.85 -1.90 0.03
C GLY A 106 9.04 -1.77 1.55
N PRO A 107 10.23 -2.08 2.10
CA PRO A 107 10.43 -2.06 3.55
C PRO A 107 10.40 -0.64 4.12
N SER A 108 9.83 -0.48 5.31
CA SER A 108 9.97 0.70 6.15
C SER A 108 11.09 0.51 7.17
N LYS A 109 11.67 1.60 7.66
CA LYS A 109 12.76 1.52 8.64
C LYS A 109 12.32 1.04 10.02
N ASP A 110 11.04 1.18 10.34
CA ASP A 110 10.42 0.65 11.57
C ASP A 110 10.28 -0.88 11.58
N GLY A 111 10.64 -1.56 10.46
CA GLY A 111 10.53 -3.01 10.29
C GLY A 111 9.21 -3.47 9.68
N GLY A 112 8.33 -2.54 9.33
CA GLY A 112 7.14 -2.76 8.51
C GLY A 112 7.41 -2.72 7.02
N TYR A 113 6.40 -2.38 6.25
CA TYR A 113 6.54 -2.07 4.83
C TYR A 113 5.58 -0.96 4.41
N TRP A 114 6.10 -0.05 3.60
CA TRP A 114 5.34 1.06 3.02
C TRP A 114 4.56 0.66 1.77
N LEU A 115 4.98 -0.43 1.11
CA LEU A 115 4.30 -0.98 -0.06
C LEU A 115 4.21 -2.51 0.04
N LEU A 116 3.02 -3.03 -0.27
CA LEU A 116 2.75 -4.43 -0.50
C LEU A 116 2.14 -4.59 -1.89
N GLY A 117 2.87 -5.23 -2.80
CA GLY A 117 2.42 -5.53 -4.15
C GLY A 117 2.19 -7.03 -4.36
N LEU A 118 1.06 -7.38 -4.97
CA LEU A 118 0.73 -8.74 -5.37
C LEU A 118 0.65 -8.81 -6.90
N GLY A 119 1.52 -9.63 -7.49
CA GLY A 119 1.55 -9.89 -8.94
C GLY A 119 0.30 -10.63 -9.44
N ALA A 120 0.09 -10.60 -10.74
CA ALA A 120 -1.05 -11.28 -11.38
C ALA A 120 -1.10 -12.79 -11.09
N ALA A 121 0.06 -13.43 -10.98
CA ALA A 121 0.18 -14.85 -10.69
C ALA A 121 -0.18 -15.25 -9.24
N THR A 122 -0.26 -14.27 -8.31
CA THR A 122 -0.65 -14.54 -6.93
C THR A 122 -2.18 -14.57 -6.84
N PRO A 123 -2.81 -15.73 -6.61
CA PRO A 123 -4.26 -15.83 -6.62
C PRO A 123 -4.90 -15.15 -5.41
N GLY A 124 -5.93 -14.37 -5.66
CA GLY A 124 -6.77 -13.74 -4.63
C GLY A 124 -5.99 -12.90 -3.62
N ALA A 125 -6.25 -13.13 -2.34
CA ALA A 125 -5.55 -12.53 -1.20
C ALA A 125 -5.22 -13.66 -0.21
N PRO A 126 -4.06 -14.32 -0.36
CA PRO A 126 -3.72 -15.52 0.40
C PRO A 126 -3.64 -15.22 1.89
N SER A 127 -4.28 -16.06 2.70
CA SER A 127 -4.44 -15.82 4.15
C SER A 127 -3.09 -15.74 4.89
N TRP A 128 -2.10 -16.52 4.47
CA TRP A 128 -0.78 -16.54 5.10
C TRP A 128 -0.06 -15.19 5.04
N LEU A 129 -0.40 -14.33 4.08
CA LEU A 129 0.18 -12.99 3.90
C LEU A 129 -0.40 -11.97 4.88
N PHE A 130 -1.60 -12.20 5.37
CA PHE A 130 -2.35 -11.22 6.16
C PHE A 130 -2.68 -11.68 7.59
N HIS A 131 -2.68 -12.99 7.86
CA HIS A 131 -3.05 -13.52 9.17
C HIS A 131 -1.84 -13.86 10.02
N SER A 132 -1.99 -13.69 11.32
CA SER A 132 -0.94 -14.00 12.30
C SER A 132 0.38 -13.28 12.02
N ILE A 133 0.31 -12.06 11.54
CA ILE A 133 1.41 -11.11 11.45
C ILE A 133 1.29 -10.16 12.66
N PRO A 134 2.35 -9.92 13.42
CA PRO A 134 2.33 -8.99 14.55
C PRO A 134 2.41 -7.54 14.06
N TRP A 135 1.29 -7.04 13.52
CA TRP A 135 1.20 -5.70 12.97
C TRP A 135 1.65 -4.64 13.97
N GLY A 136 2.49 -3.69 13.53
CA GLY A 136 3.07 -2.66 14.36
C GLY A 136 4.36 -3.07 15.09
N CYS A 137 4.92 -4.24 14.77
CA CYS A 137 6.23 -4.68 15.25
C CYS A 137 7.29 -4.59 14.15
N ASP A 138 8.55 -4.46 14.55
CA ASP A 138 9.72 -4.39 13.68
C ASP A 138 10.03 -5.68 12.88
N SER A 139 9.30 -6.73 13.15
CA SER A 139 9.46 -8.04 12.50
C SER A 139 8.51 -8.28 11.32
N VAL A 140 7.60 -7.36 11.03
CA VAL A 140 6.54 -7.54 10.01
C VAL A 140 7.12 -7.83 8.61
N PHE A 141 8.06 -7.01 8.14
CA PHE A 141 8.72 -7.22 6.86
C PHE A 141 9.43 -8.57 6.79
N ARG A 142 10.28 -8.85 7.79
CA ARG A 142 11.05 -10.10 7.85
C ARG A 142 10.15 -11.34 7.84
N LEU A 143 9.12 -11.37 8.69
CA LEU A 143 8.19 -12.49 8.76
C LEU A 143 7.41 -12.69 7.45
N THR A 144 6.99 -11.60 6.81
CA THR A 144 6.28 -11.67 5.53
C THR A 144 7.19 -12.23 4.44
N TRP A 145 8.44 -11.77 4.38
CA TRP A 145 9.45 -12.26 3.46
C TRP A 145 9.74 -13.75 3.64
N GLU A 146 10.07 -14.15 4.87
CA GLU A 146 10.35 -15.54 5.23
C GLU A 146 9.17 -16.48 4.87
N ARG A 147 7.94 -16.06 5.17
CA ARG A 147 6.74 -16.84 4.81
C ARG A 147 6.54 -16.99 3.31
N ALA A 148 6.90 -16.00 2.52
CA ALA A 148 6.87 -16.09 1.06
C ALA A 148 7.91 -17.07 0.55
N CYS A 149 9.15 -16.96 1.03
CA CYS A 149 10.25 -17.87 0.65
C CYS A 149 9.95 -19.33 1.03
N LEU A 150 9.40 -19.58 2.23
CA LEU A 150 8.99 -20.92 2.67
C LEU A 150 7.89 -21.55 1.79
N ARG A 151 7.19 -20.75 1.00
CA ARG A 151 6.18 -21.20 0.03
C ARG A 151 6.72 -21.31 -1.40
N GLY A 152 8.03 -21.21 -1.56
CA GLY A 152 8.69 -21.27 -2.87
C GLY A 152 8.48 -20.02 -3.72
N LEU A 153 7.99 -18.91 -3.13
CA LEU A 153 7.88 -17.65 -3.85
C LEU A 153 9.22 -16.92 -3.83
N THR A 154 9.48 -16.17 -4.89
CA THR A 154 10.65 -15.28 -4.99
C THR A 154 10.16 -13.83 -4.92
N PRO A 155 10.01 -13.26 -3.70
CA PRO A 155 9.57 -11.89 -3.56
C PRO A 155 10.64 -10.91 -4.05
N ALA A 156 10.21 -9.78 -4.62
CA ALA A 156 11.10 -8.68 -4.95
C ALA A 156 11.05 -7.60 -3.85
N ARG A 157 12.16 -6.89 -3.70
CA ARG A 157 12.33 -5.85 -2.68
C ARG A 157 12.59 -4.51 -3.34
N LEU A 158 11.89 -3.49 -2.86
CA LEU A 158 12.16 -2.08 -3.14
C LEU A 158 13.14 -1.49 -2.12
N ASP A 159 13.58 -0.27 -2.38
CA ASP A 159 14.38 0.48 -1.42
C ASP A 159 13.59 0.77 -0.14
N ALA A 160 14.30 0.76 0.99
CA ALA A 160 13.71 1.10 2.27
C ALA A 160 13.37 2.60 2.32
N ARG A 161 12.20 2.93 2.89
CA ARG A 161 11.74 4.30 3.10
C ARG A 161 11.55 4.60 4.58
N ASN A 162 11.62 5.89 4.91
CA ASN A 162 11.23 6.38 6.22
C ASN A 162 9.74 6.70 6.19
N ASP A 163 9.01 6.15 7.11
CA ASP A 163 7.69 6.62 7.50
C ASP A 163 7.83 7.68 8.60
N ILE A 164 6.91 8.62 8.63
CA ILE A 164 6.84 9.62 9.70
C ILE A 164 5.84 9.12 10.74
N ASP A 165 6.34 8.44 11.75
CA ASP A 165 5.53 7.99 12.88
C ASP A 165 5.56 8.98 14.06
N ARG A 166 6.64 9.78 14.16
CA ARG A 166 6.89 10.70 15.27
C ARG A 166 7.17 12.12 14.80
N ILE A 167 6.99 13.07 15.71
CA ILE A 167 7.24 14.50 15.43
C ILE A 167 8.71 14.73 15.10
N GLU A 168 9.61 13.98 15.69
CA GLU A 168 11.06 14.07 15.45
C GLU A 168 11.45 13.71 14.01
N ASP A 169 10.69 12.84 13.36
CA ASP A 169 10.92 12.45 11.96
C ASP A 169 10.61 13.57 10.97
N LEU A 170 9.92 14.61 11.43
CA LEU A 170 9.50 15.76 10.60
C LEU A 170 10.60 16.77 10.36
N GLU A 171 11.57 16.91 11.27
CA GLU A 171 12.61 17.93 11.15
C GLU A 171 13.41 17.73 9.85
N ALA A 172 13.67 16.48 9.47
CA ALA A 172 14.34 16.13 8.23
C ALA A 172 13.51 16.43 6.96
N TRP A 173 12.19 16.58 7.08
CA TRP A 173 11.28 16.83 5.94
C TRP A 173 10.88 18.30 5.82
N MET A 174 11.09 19.10 6.85
CA MET A 174 10.76 20.53 6.87
C MET A 174 11.98 21.43 6.53
N ALA A 175 13.17 20.85 6.46
CA ALA A 175 14.38 21.54 6.06
C ALA A 175 14.52 21.58 4.52
#